data_ee745fcdd2413eda070f429d7e86a2f6
#
_entry.id   ee745fcdd2413eda070f429d7e86a2f6
#
_cell.length_a   1.000
_cell.length_b   1.000
_cell.length_c   1.000
_cell.angle_alpha   90.00
_cell.angle_beta   90.00
_cell.angle_gamma   90.00
#
_symmetry.space_group_name_H-M   'P 1'
#
loop_
_entity.id
_entity.type
_entity.pdbx_description
1 polymer ?
#
loop_
_entity_poly.entity_id
_entity_poly.type
_entity_poly.pdbx_seq_one_letter_code
_entity_poly.pdbx_strand_id
1 'polypeptide(L)'
;MSKPVIAVWFSCGAASAVATKLTIEKYSETHEIRVLNNPVAEEDEDNVRFLHDIEGWLGIKIESVINPMFPNASAVEVWEHQQYMSGIAGAPCTKALKKLARKHWEQSNKCDHVVLGFTADEAHRADNFAKNERHDLLPVLIDAGLTKGDCFTILLEAGIILPRIYQLGYPNANCIGCVKATSPTYWNHVRKVHPEIFQQRAEQSRRIGTKLVRHKGVRIFLDELPPDAIGRPMKDMDFECGIFCKPRDEEAA
;
A
#
# COMPACT_ATOMS: atom_id res chain seq x y z
N MET A 1 -12.56 -32.18 -9.59
CA MET A 1 -12.87 -30.75 -9.74
C MET A 1 -11.64 -29.98 -9.29
N SER A 2 -11.25 -28.90 -9.97
CA SER A 2 -10.15 -28.03 -9.50
C SER A 2 -10.55 -27.36 -8.19
N LYS A 3 -9.59 -27.21 -7.26
CA LYS A 3 -9.83 -26.46 -6.03
C LYS A 3 -10.27 -25.01 -6.35
N PRO A 4 -11.11 -24.37 -5.53
CA PRO A 4 -11.31 -22.93 -5.61
C PRO A 4 -10.01 -22.19 -5.31
N VAL A 5 -9.84 -20.98 -5.87
CA VAL A 5 -8.61 -20.21 -5.81
C VAL A 5 -8.79 -19.01 -4.88
N ILE A 6 -7.86 -18.85 -3.93
CA ILE A 6 -7.74 -17.66 -3.09
C ILE A 6 -6.53 -16.83 -3.57
N ALA A 7 -6.78 -15.60 -3.98
CA ALA A 7 -5.75 -14.63 -4.30
C ALA A 7 -5.40 -13.77 -3.06
N VAL A 8 -4.19 -13.92 -2.55
CA VAL A 8 -3.68 -13.13 -1.41
C VAL A 8 -2.84 -11.98 -1.95
N TRP A 9 -3.26 -10.74 -1.73
CA TRP A 9 -2.53 -9.56 -2.18
C TRP A 9 -1.53 -9.09 -1.11
N PHE A 10 -0.30 -9.54 -1.29
CA PHE A 10 0.83 -9.21 -0.43
C PHE A 10 1.42 -7.84 -0.83
N SER A 11 1.47 -6.93 0.13
CA SER A 11 1.90 -5.52 -0.09
C SER A 11 3.26 -5.19 0.53
N CYS A 12 4.09 -6.17 0.83
CA CYS A 12 5.36 -6.02 1.55
C CYS A 12 5.23 -5.35 2.94
N GLY A 13 4.03 -5.36 3.52
CA GLY A 13 3.78 -4.91 4.89
C GLY A 13 3.55 -6.08 5.85
N ALA A 14 3.77 -5.85 7.15
CA ALA A 14 3.63 -6.87 8.18
C ALA A 14 2.24 -7.53 8.21
N ALA A 15 1.17 -6.73 8.10
CA ALA A 15 -0.19 -7.25 8.10
C ALA A 15 -0.46 -8.18 6.91
N SER A 16 0.01 -7.84 5.71
CA SER A 16 -0.16 -8.71 4.54
C SER A 16 0.66 -10.00 4.63
N ALA A 17 1.81 -9.99 5.30
CA ALA A 17 2.61 -11.18 5.55
C ALA A 17 1.90 -12.15 6.49
N VAL A 18 1.36 -11.66 7.60
CA VAL A 18 0.59 -12.48 8.56
C VAL A 18 -0.73 -12.96 7.96
N ALA A 19 -1.42 -12.11 7.16
CA ALA A 19 -2.61 -12.53 6.44
C ALA A 19 -2.31 -13.68 5.46
N THR A 20 -1.17 -13.65 4.78
CA THR A 20 -0.71 -14.74 3.91
C THR A 20 -0.51 -16.02 4.70
N LYS A 21 0.20 -15.95 5.84
CA LYS A 21 0.42 -17.09 6.74
C LYS A 21 -0.89 -17.73 7.16
N LEU A 22 -1.80 -16.95 7.73
CA LEU A 22 -3.10 -17.45 8.20
C LEU A 22 -3.95 -18.05 7.07
N THR A 23 -3.88 -17.48 5.87
CA THR A 23 -4.59 -18.00 4.71
C THR A 23 -4.06 -19.38 4.31
N ILE A 24 -2.74 -19.56 4.29
CA ILE A 24 -2.11 -20.85 3.99
C ILE A 24 -2.51 -21.88 5.06
N GLU A 25 -2.38 -21.56 6.34
CA GLU A 25 -2.69 -22.46 7.44
C GLU A 25 -4.16 -22.92 7.44
N LYS A 26 -5.07 -22.00 7.12
CA LYS A 26 -6.51 -22.27 7.18
C LYS A 26 -7.08 -22.95 5.94
N TYR A 27 -6.52 -22.67 4.76
CA TYR A 27 -7.18 -23.00 3.50
C TYR A 27 -6.37 -23.86 2.53
N SER A 28 -5.07 -24.14 2.75
CA SER A 28 -4.24 -24.84 1.77
C SER A 28 -4.70 -26.26 1.44
N GLU A 29 -5.38 -26.93 2.36
CA GLU A 29 -5.94 -28.27 2.10
C GLU A 29 -7.12 -28.24 1.13
N THR A 30 -7.93 -27.18 1.18
CA THR A 30 -9.21 -27.08 0.43
C THR A 30 -9.14 -26.15 -0.77
N HIS A 31 -8.21 -25.20 -0.79
CA HIS A 31 -8.08 -24.18 -1.82
C HIS A 31 -6.67 -24.17 -2.42
N GLU A 32 -6.57 -23.71 -3.66
CA GLU A 32 -5.32 -23.25 -4.26
C GLU A 32 -5.03 -21.82 -3.77
N ILE A 33 -3.86 -21.61 -3.17
CA ILE A 33 -3.47 -20.30 -2.66
C ILE A 33 -2.48 -19.67 -3.63
N ARG A 34 -2.81 -18.52 -4.20
CA ARG A 34 -1.92 -17.73 -5.03
C ARG A 34 -1.59 -16.43 -4.31
N VAL A 35 -0.31 -16.20 -4.08
CA VAL A 35 0.17 -14.99 -3.39
C VAL A 35 0.74 -14.03 -4.42
N LEU A 36 0.21 -12.82 -4.45
CA LEU A 36 0.42 -11.84 -5.51
C LEU A 36 0.95 -10.54 -4.92
N ASN A 37 1.92 -9.93 -5.58
CA ASN A 37 2.43 -8.61 -5.23
C ASN A 37 2.30 -7.64 -6.42
N ASN A 38 1.87 -6.41 -6.15
CA ASN A 38 1.97 -5.31 -7.11
C ASN A 38 3.17 -4.44 -6.72
N PRO A 39 4.36 -4.68 -7.26
CA PRO A 39 5.53 -3.86 -6.96
C PRO A 39 5.31 -2.42 -7.42
N VAL A 40 5.90 -1.48 -6.71
CA VAL A 40 5.96 -0.07 -7.12
C VAL A 40 7.39 0.44 -6.94
N ALA A 41 7.97 0.98 -7.99
CA ALA A 41 9.38 1.39 -8.02
C ALA A 41 9.76 2.40 -6.94
N GLU A 42 8.81 3.20 -6.46
CA GLU A 42 9.01 4.21 -5.41
C GLU A 42 8.82 3.66 -3.98
N GLU A 43 8.57 2.36 -3.81
CA GLU A 43 8.61 1.72 -2.49
C GLU A 43 10.06 1.54 -2.03
N ASP A 44 10.25 1.28 -0.73
CA ASP A 44 11.59 1.04 -0.19
C ASP A 44 12.20 -0.23 -0.82
N GLU A 45 13.46 -0.16 -1.25
CA GLU A 45 14.16 -1.30 -1.88
C GLU A 45 14.25 -2.53 -0.97
N ASP A 46 14.21 -2.34 0.36
CA ASP A 46 14.20 -3.43 1.35
C ASP A 46 12.93 -4.31 1.26
N ASN A 47 11.89 -3.84 0.57
CA ASN A 47 10.70 -4.65 0.28
C ASN A 47 11.06 -5.94 -0.49
N VAL A 48 12.11 -5.92 -1.32
CA VAL A 48 12.60 -7.12 -2.04
C VAL A 48 13.17 -8.14 -1.06
N ARG A 49 14.01 -7.72 -0.10
CA ARG A 49 14.50 -8.60 0.98
C ARG A 49 13.33 -9.18 1.76
N PHE A 50 12.42 -8.32 2.22
CA PHE A 50 11.27 -8.76 3.03
C PHE A 50 10.38 -9.75 2.28
N LEU A 51 10.15 -9.53 0.97
CA LEU A 51 9.42 -10.47 0.13
C LEU A 51 10.10 -11.84 0.11
N HIS A 52 11.42 -11.90 -0.09
CA HIS A 52 12.17 -13.16 -0.10
C HIS A 52 12.19 -13.83 1.28
N ASP A 53 12.26 -13.06 2.37
CA ASP A 53 12.16 -13.60 3.72
C ASP A 53 10.80 -14.28 3.95
N ILE A 54 9.71 -13.66 3.47
CA ILE A 54 8.35 -14.23 3.56
C ILE A 54 8.21 -15.46 2.65
N GLU A 55 8.75 -15.45 1.44
CA GLU A 55 8.80 -16.65 0.59
C GLU A 55 9.49 -17.82 1.28
N GLY A 56 10.66 -17.56 1.89
CA GLY A 56 11.41 -18.55 2.64
C GLY A 56 10.67 -19.06 3.89
N TRP A 57 10.08 -18.15 4.65
CA TRP A 57 9.33 -18.47 5.87
C TRP A 57 8.11 -19.37 5.60
N LEU A 58 7.37 -19.07 4.55
CA LEU A 58 6.10 -19.73 4.23
C LEU A 58 6.26 -20.87 3.19
N GLY A 59 7.44 -21.06 2.62
CA GLY A 59 7.69 -22.07 1.59
C GLY A 59 6.90 -21.87 0.30
N ILE A 60 6.66 -20.62 -0.08
CA ILE A 60 5.82 -20.24 -1.24
C ILE A 60 6.61 -19.39 -2.23
N LYS A 61 5.97 -19.12 -3.38
CA LYS A 61 6.40 -18.09 -4.32
C LYS A 61 5.38 -16.99 -4.39
N ILE A 62 5.85 -15.74 -4.42
CA ILE A 62 5.02 -14.54 -4.56
C ILE A 62 5.11 -14.06 -6.01
N GLU A 63 3.99 -14.10 -6.70
CA GLU A 63 3.91 -13.70 -8.11
C GLU A 63 3.87 -12.18 -8.23
N SER A 64 4.71 -11.63 -9.09
CA SER A 64 4.67 -10.19 -9.43
C SER A 64 3.58 -9.92 -10.46
N VAL A 65 2.68 -8.99 -10.15
CA VAL A 65 1.57 -8.57 -11.03
C VAL A 65 1.74 -7.11 -11.41
N ILE A 66 2.14 -6.84 -12.64
CA ILE A 66 2.45 -5.52 -13.16
C ILE A 66 1.45 -5.15 -14.26
N ASN A 67 1.04 -3.89 -14.31
CA ASN A 67 0.23 -3.37 -15.41
C ASN A 67 1.11 -3.28 -16.68
N PRO A 68 0.75 -3.95 -17.78
CA PRO A 68 1.55 -3.90 -19.02
C PRO A 68 1.76 -2.49 -19.59
N MET A 69 0.86 -1.56 -19.30
CA MET A 69 1.00 -0.16 -19.72
C MET A 69 2.13 0.57 -18.99
N PHE A 70 2.51 0.11 -17.80
CA PHE A 70 3.57 0.67 -16.97
C PHE A 70 4.52 -0.43 -16.50
N PRO A 71 5.33 -1.00 -17.42
CA PRO A 71 6.16 -2.17 -17.15
C PRO A 71 7.24 -1.94 -16.08
N ASN A 72 7.67 -0.69 -15.88
CA ASN A 72 8.60 -0.31 -14.81
C ASN A 72 7.92 -0.18 -13.44
N ALA A 73 6.61 -0.37 -13.37
CA ALA A 73 5.81 -0.22 -12.15
C ALA A 73 6.03 1.12 -11.43
N SER A 74 6.35 2.19 -12.16
CA SER A 74 6.70 3.50 -11.61
C SER A 74 5.49 4.41 -11.45
N ALA A 75 5.30 4.90 -10.22
CA ALA A 75 4.30 5.92 -9.94
C ALA A 75 4.68 7.27 -10.56
N VAL A 76 5.97 7.57 -10.66
CA VAL A 76 6.50 8.76 -11.34
C VAL A 76 6.06 8.77 -12.81
N GLU A 77 6.22 7.65 -13.52
CA GLU A 77 5.78 7.52 -14.91
C GLU A 77 4.27 7.71 -15.05
N VAL A 78 3.49 7.15 -14.14
CA VAL A 78 2.03 7.34 -14.14
C VAL A 78 1.66 8.81 -13.99
N TRP A 79 2.30 9.56 -13.08
CA TRP A 79 2.00 10.96 -12.87
C TRP A 79 2.40 11.82 -14.07
N GLU A 80 3.54 11.53 -14.69
CA GLU A 80 3.96 12.21 -15.93
C GLU A 80 2.99 11.91 -17.08
N HIS A 81 2.61 10.66 -17.26
CA HIS A 81 1.67 10.27 -18.32
C HIS A 81 0.29 10.91 -18.12
N GLN A 82 -0.20 10.98 -16.87
CA GLN A 82 -1.53 11.50 -16.55
C GLN A 82 -1.55 13.02 -16.37
N GLN A 83 -0.37 13.68 -16.27
CA GLN A 83 -0.24 15.10 -15.89
C GLN A 83 -1.05 15.42 -14.62
N TYR A 84 -1.06 14.48 -13.68
CA TYR A 84 -1.83 14.54 -12.44
C TYR A 84 -1.21 13.65 -11.37
N MET A 85 -1.06 14.14 -10.15
CA MET A 85 -0.44 13.39 -9.06
C MET A 85 -1.45 12.95 -8.00
N SER A 86 -2.27 13.86 -7.49
CA SER A 86 -3.24 13.57 -6.43
C SER A 86 -4.27 14.69 -6.30
N GLY A 87 -5.50 14.33 -5.93
CA GLY A 87 -6.59 15.27 -5.67
C GLY A 87 -7.83 14.54 -5.16
N ILE A 88 -9.01 15.16 -5.35
CA ILE A 88 -10.31 14.60 -4.94
C ILE A 88 -10.55 13.22 -5.56
N ALA A 89 -10.18 13.03 -6.81
CA ALA A 89 -10.29 11.75 -7.52
C ALA A 89 -9.28 10.68 -7.05
N GLY A 90 -8.48 10.98 -6.01
CA GLY A 90 -7.43 10.09 -5.51
C GLY A 90 -6.10 10.24 -6.28
N ALA A 91 -5.24 9.24 -6.20
CA ALA A 91 -3.95 9.19 -6.86
C ALA A 91 -3.99 8.22 -8.06
N PRO A 92 -3.62 8.66 -9.29
CA PRO A 92 -3.70 7.85 -10.49
C PRO A 92 -2.79 6.61 -10.45
N CYS A 93 -1.65 6.68 -9.74
CA CYS A 93 -0.76 5.54 -9.55
C CYS A 93 -1.46 4.34 -8.88
N THR A 94 -2.34 4.56 -7.90
CA THR A 94 -3.12 3.48 -7.29
C THR A 94 -4.06 2.81 -8.30
N LYS A 95 -4.71 3.61 -9.15
CA LYS A 95 -5.57 3.08 -10.21
C LYS A 95 -4.74 2.29 -11.23
N ALA A 96 -3.66 2.88 -11.73
CA ALA A 96 -2.85 2.31 -12.79
C ALA A 96 -2.05 1.07 -12.32
N LEU A 97 -1.28 1.20 -11.24
CA LEU A 97 -0.31 0.17 -10.84
C LEU A 97 -0.93 -0.95 -9.98
N LYS A 98 -2.05 -0.67 -9.29
CA LYS A 98 -2.66 -1.66 -8.40
C LYS A 98 -4.03 -2.12 -8.90
N LYS A 99 -5.03 -1.24 -9.07
CA LYS A 99 -6.38 -1.64 -9.48
C LYS A 99 -6.44 -2.24 -10.89
N LEU A 100 -5.79 -1.61 -11.88
CA LEU A 100 -5.79 -2.11 -13.26
C LEU A 100 -4.91 -3.35 -13.41
N ALA A 101 -3.76 -3.42 -12.72
CA ALA A 101 -2.91 -4.61 -12.70
C ALA A 101 -3.70 -5.82 -12.17
N ARG A 102 -4.41 -5.65 -11.03
CA ARG A 102 -5.29 -6.69 -10.48
C ARG A 102 -6.35 -7.12 -11.49
N LYS A 103 -7.11 -6.17 -12.05
CA LYS A 103 -8.16 -6.48 -13.02
C LYS A 103 -7.63 -7.23 -14.24
N HIS A 104 -6.45 -6.83 -14.73
CA HIS A 104 -5.81 -7.53 -15.85
C HIS A 104 -5.44 -8.97 -15.48
N TRP A 105 -4.90 -9.18 -14.28
CA TRP A 105 -4.58 -10.51 -13.79
C TRP A 105 -5.86 -11.38 -13.65
N GLU A 106 -6.93 -10.84 -13.06
CA GLU A 106 -8.21 -11.52 -12.87
C GLU A 106 -8.90 -11.92 -14.20
N GLN A 107 -8.64 -11.23 -15.31
CA GLN A 107 -9.16 -11.60 -16.62
C GLN A 107 -8.63 -12.95 -17.14
N SER A 108 -7.41 -13.30 -16.76
CA SER A 108 -6.72 -14.51 -17.24
C SER A 108 -6.56 -15.58 -16.16
N ASN A 109 -7.00 -15.29 -14.93
CA ASN A 109 -6.81 -16.18 -13.79
C ASN A 109 -8.09 -16.33 -12.99
N LYS A 110 -8.37 -17.58 -12.59
CA LYS A 110 -9.47 -17.85 -11.68
C LYS A 110 -9.17 -17.22 -10.32
N CYS A 111 -10.19 -16.60 -9.71
CA CYS A 111 -10.11 -16.01 -8.39
C CYS A 111 -11.49 -16.06 -7.73
N ASP A 112 -11.67 -17.03 -6.86
CA ASP A 112 -12.96 -17.25 -6.17
C ASP A 112 -13.04 -16.38 -4.91
N HIS A 113 -11.89 -16.15 -4.23
CA HIS A 113 -11.80 -15.31 -3.03
C HIS A 113 -10.56 -14.44 -3.05
N VAL A 114 -10.61 -13.34 -2.31
CA VAL A 114 -9.46 -12.45 -2.11
C VAL A 114 -9.15 -12.30 -0.62
N VAL A 115 -7.84 -12.15 -0.33
CA VAL A 115 -7.34 -11.81 1.00
C VAL A 115 -6.51 -10.54 0.92
N LEU A 116 -6.72 -9.66 1.88
CA LEU A 116 -6.01 -8.40 2.08
C LEU A 116 -5.58 -8.29 3.54
N GLY A 117 -4.51 -7.56 3.79
CA GLY A 117 -3.98 -7.33 5.13
C GLY A 117 -4.77 -6.31 5.95
N PHE A 118 -6.11 -6.37 5.94
CA PHE A 118 -6.93 -5.57 6.84
C PHE A 118 -6.85 -6.13 8.26
N THR A 119 -6.33 -5.34 9.20
CA THR A 119 -6.26 -5.69 10.62
C THR A 119 -7.60 -5.47 11.33
N ALA A 120 -7.71 -5.94 12.58
CA ALA A 120 -8.92 -5.77 13.37
C ALA A 120 -9.34 -4.29 13.50
N ASP A 121 -8.37 -3.38 13.61
CA ASP A 121 -8.59 -1.93 13.67
C ASP A 121 -9.16 -1.35 12.37
N GLU A 122 -9.06 -2.08 11.27
CA GLU A 122 -9.45 -1.66 9.93
C GLU A 122 -10.73 -2.34 9.41
N ALA A 123 -11.54 -2.93 10.31
CA ALA A 123 -12.77 -3.63 9.94
C ALA A 123 -13.70 -2.79 9.06
N HIS A 124 -13.83 -1.48 9.35
CA HIS A 124 -14.61 -0.55 8.53
C HIS A 124 -14.10 -0.44 7.07
N ARG A 125 -12.79 -0.60 6.84
CA ARG A 125 -12.19 -0.59 5.49
C ARG A 125 -12.50 -1.89 4.75
N ALA A 126 -12.44 -3.03 5.46
CA ALA A 126 -12.82 -4.33 4.91
C ALA A 126 -14.29 -4.35 4.49
N ASP A 127 -15.20 -3.83 5.33
CA ASP A 127 -16.63 -3.71 5.02
C ASP A 127 -16.87 -2.82 3.79
N ASN A 128 -16.19 -1.68 3.73
CA ASN A 128 -16.29 -0.79 2.58
C ASN A 128 -15.77 -1.44 1.30
N PHE A 129 -14.70 -2.22 1.41
CA PHE A 129 -14.16 -2.99 0.29
C PHE A 129 -15.16 -4.06 -0.16
N ALA A 130 -15.69 -4.86 0.75
CA ALA A 130 -16.65 -5.91 0.46
C ALA A 130 -17.91 -5.35 -0.23
N LYS A 131 -18.39 -4.19 0.19
CA LYS A 131 -19.57 -3.54 -0.40
C LYS A 131 -19.34 -2.96 -1.80
N ASN A 132 -18.15 -2.42 -2.07
CA ASN A 132 -17.95 -1.59 -3.26
C ASN A 132 -17.05 -2.21 -4.33
N GLU A 133 -16.24 -3.22 -3.98
CA GLU A 133 -15.26 -3.81 -4.91
C GLU A 133 -15.50 -5.31 -5.10
N ARG A 134 -15.49 -6.09 -4.02
CA ARG A 134 -15.64 -7.56 -4.06
C ARG A 134 -16.23 -8.08 -2.75
N HIS A 135 -17.35 -8.77 -2.82
CA HIS A 135 -18.06 -9.38 -1.69
C HIS A 135 -17.42 -10.69 -1.17
N ASP A 136 -16.47 -11.25 -1.91
CA ASP A 136 -15.77 -12.51 -1.63
C ASP A 136 -14.43 -12.32 -0.89
N LEU A 137 -14.30 -11.20 -0.17
CA LEU A 137 -13.18 -10.93 0.74
C LEU A 137 -13.21 -11.91 1.92
N LEU A 138 -12.05 -12.53 2.20
CA LEU A 138 -11.80 -13.29 3.43
C LEU A 138 -11.00 -12.41 4.40
N PRO A 139 -11.61 -11.88 5.46
CA PRO A 139 -10.96 -10.94 6.36
C PRO A 139 -10.17 -11.66 7.47
N VAL A 140 -9.18 -12.47 7.10
CA VAL A 140 -8.50 -13.45 7.98
C VAL A 140 -7.88 -12.84 9.23
N LEU A 141 -7.36 -11.61 9.18
CA LEU A 141 -6.80 -10.93 10.36
C LEU A 141 -7.90 -10.42 11.29
N ILE A 142 -8.99 -9.92 10.72
CA ILE A 142 -10.15 -9.43 11.49
C ILE A 142 -10.81 -10.60 12.20
N ASP A 143 -11.02 -11.73 11.50
CA ASP A 143 -11.57 -12.96 12.08
C ASP A 143 -10.71 -13.49 13.23
N ALA A 144 -9.38 -13.30 13.14
CA ALA A 144 -8.43 -13.68 14.18
C ALA A 144 -8.26 -12.60 15.28
N GLY A 145 -8.90 -11.44 15.15
CA GLY A 145 -8.79 -10.34 16.11
C GLY A 145 -7.41 -9.66 16.14
N LEU A 146 -6.61 -9.82 15.08
CA LEU A 146 -5.22 -9.35 15.07
C LEU A 146 -5.10 -7.88 14.67
N THR A 147 -4.42 -7.12 15.51
CA THR A 147 -4.01 -5.74 15.24
C THR A 147 -2.69 -5.70 14.47
N LYS A 148 -2.29 -4.51 14.03
CA LYS A 148 -0.98 -4.32 13.39
C LYS A 148 0.19 -4.62 14.33
N GLY A 149 0.03 -4.32 15.63
CA GLY A 149 1.01 -4.66 16.66
C GLY A 149 1.21 -6.17 16.80
N ASP A 150 0.11 -6.93 16.79
CA ASP A 150 0.16 -8.39 16.82
C ASP A 150 0.88 -8.96 15.60
N CYS A 151 0.64 -8.37 14.40
CA CYS A 151 1.36 -8.77 13.19
C CYS A 151 2.88 -8.54 13.31
N PHE A 152 3.31 -7.44 13.92
CA PHE A 152 4.73 -7.22 14.19
C PHE A 152 5.30 -8.28 15.15
N THR A 153 4.60 -8.59 16.24
CA THR A 153 5.01 -9.60 17.22
C THR A 153 5.17 -10.97 16.56
N ILE A 154 4.18 -11.41 15.78
CA ILE A 154 4.22 -12.70 15.07
C ILE A 154 5.43 -12.81 14.13
N LEU A 155 5.76 -11.76 13.40
CA LEU A 155 6.92 -11.76 12.51
C LEU A 155 8.24 -11.81 13.29
N LEU A 156 8.36 -11.01 14.34
CA LEU A 156 9.56 -10.98 15.18
C LEU A 156 9.79 -12.30 15.90
N GLU A 157 8.74 -12.95 16.41
CA GLU A 157 8.81 -14.28 17.03
C GLU A 157 9.23 -15.37 16.02
N ALA A 158 8.85 -15.20 14.76
CA ALA A 158 9.29 -16.05 13.66
C ALA A 158 10.73 -15.76 13.18
N GLY A 159 11.43 -14.80 13.79
CA GLY A 159 12.76 -14.38 13.37
C GLY A 159 12.81 -13.54 12.09
N ILE A 160 11.67 -13.03 11.62
CA ILE A 160 11.58 -12.21 10.42
C ILE A 160 11.89 -10.76 10.76
N ILE A 161 12.87 -10.19 10.08
CA ILE A 161 13.22 -8.78 10.22
C ILE A 161 12.16 -7.94 9.52
N LEU A 162 11.53 -7.02 10.27
CA LEU A 162 10.51 -6.11 9.72
C LEU A 162 11.09 -5.24 8.59
N PRO A 163 10.26 -4.81 7.62
CA PRO A 163 10.68 -3.86 6.59
C PRO A 163 11.38 -2.62 7.15
N ARG A 164 12.51 -2.25 6.56
CA ARG A 164 13.32 -1.08 6.96
C ARG A 164 12.51 0.21 7.08
N ILE A 165 11.50 0.36 6.25
CA ILE A 165 10.64 1.54 6.22
C ILE A 165 10.00 1.86 7.59
N TYR A 166 9.69 0.83 8.41
CA TYR A 166 9.17 1.03 9.76
C TYR A 166 10.25 1.58 10.71
N GLN A 167 11.51 1.13 10.55
CA GLN A 167 12.66 1.64 11.34
C GLN A 167 12.97 3.10 10.97
N LEU A 168 12.68 3.49 9.74
CA LEU A 168 12.78 4.86 9.26
C LEU A 168 11.63 5.76 9.75
N GLY A 169 10.70 5.23 10.57
CA GLY A 169 9.63 5.99 11.19
C GLY A 169 8.37 6.17 10.34
N TYR A 170 8.24 5.42 9.24
CA TYR A 170 7.02 5.42 8.46
C TYR A 170 5.97 4.45 9.05
N PRO A 171 4.69 4.83 9.08
CA PRO A 171 3.65 3.96 9.66
C PRO A 171 3.30 2.76 8.78
N ASN A 172 3.54 2.83 7.48
CA ASN A 172 3.16 1.83 6.49
C ASN A 172 4.25 1.63 5.45
N ALA A 173 4.31 0.43 4.84
CA ALA A 173 5.20 0.10 3.73
C ALA A 173 4.68 0.67 2.40
N ASN A 174 4.41 1.97 2.35
CA ASN A 174 3.99 2.68 1.15
C ASN A 174 5.18 3.26 0.39
N CYS A 175 4.93 3.77 -0.82
CA CYS A 175 5.92 4.55 -1.57
C CYS A 175 6.50 5.69 -0.71
N ILE A 176 7.82 5.88 -0.76
CA ILE A 176 8.50 7.02 -0.17
C ILE A 176 8.08 8.28 -0.94
N GLY A 177 7.65 9.31 -0.23
CA GLY A 177 7.07 10.50 -0.86
C GLY A 177 5.71 10.24 -1.51
N CYS A 178 4.85 9.46 -0.83
CA CYS A 178 3.50 9.15 -1.30
C CYS A 178 2.65 10.41 -1.47
N VAL A 179 2.17 10.66 -2.68
CA VAL A 179 1.40 11.87 -3.04
C VAL A 179 0.01 11.95 -2.41
N LYS A 180 -0.45 10.90 -1.74
CA LYS A 180 -1.67 10.93 -0.94
C LYS A 180 -1.47 11.61 0.40
N ALA A 181 -0.25 11.67 0.91
CA ALA A 181 0.05 12.38 2.13
C ALA A 181 -0.10 13.89 1.92
N THR A 182 -0.83 14.54 2.82
CA THR A 182 -1.03 16.00 2.76
C THR A 182 -0.50 16.71 3.98
N SER A 183 -0.05 15.97 4.99
CA SER A 183 0.45 16.55 6.24
C SER A 183 1.84 17.14 6.09
N PRO A 184 2.08 18.36 6.61
CA PRO A 184 3.42 18.92 6.77
C PRO A 184 4.39 18.00 7.50
N THR A 185 3.94 17.32 8.57
CA THR A 185 4.75 16.38 9.35
C THR A 185 5.33 15.26 8.47
N TYR A 186 4.50 14.65 7.61
CA TYR A 186 4.97 13.61 6.69
C TYR A 186 6.02 14.13 5.72
N TRP A 187 5.75 15.27 5.06
CA TRP A 187 6.64 15.79 4.05
C TRP A 187 7.96 16.33 4.63
N ASN A 188 7.93 16.89 5.85
CA ASN A 188 9.15 17.27 6.56
C ASN A 188 9.94 16.04 7.05
N HIS A 189 9.25 14.92 7.36
CA HIS A 189 9.92 13.65 7.61
C HIS A 189 10.60 13.12 6.33
N VAL A 190 9.90 13.11 5.18
CA VAL A 190 10.52 12.75 3.88
C VAL A 190 11.72 13.64 3.57
N ARG A 191 11.60 14.96 3.76
CA ARG A 191 12.72 15.91 3.59
C ARG A 191 13.92 15.54 4.43
N LYS A 192 13.71 15.11 5.67
CA LYS A 192 14.78 14.74 6.61
C LYS A 192 15.42 13.40 6.28
N VAL A 193 14.64 12.39 5.97
CA VAL A 193 15.11 11.00 5.81
C VAL A 193 15.49 10.68 4.36
N HIS A 194 14.78 11.27 3.41
CA HIS A 194 14.98 11.06 1.96
C HIS A 194 14.97 12.40 1.21
N PRO A 195 15.99 13.26 1.44
CA PRO A 195 16.03 14.63 0.89
C PRO A 195 15.97 14.66 -0.64
N GLU A 196 16.59 13.69 -1.32
CA GLU A 196 16.56 13.59 -2.78
C GLU A 196 15.16 13.29 -3.32
N ILE A 197 14.43 12.37 -2.67
CA ILE A 197 13.06 12.06 -3.04
C ILE A 197 12.14 13.27 -2.79
N PHE A 198 12.35 13.98 -1.68
CA PHE A 198 11.61 15.21 -1.41
C PHE A 198 11.81 16.24 -2.53
N GLN A 199 13.08 16.46 -2.92
CA GLN A 199 13.43 17.42 -3.98
C GLN A 199 12.80 17.01 -5.33
N GLN A 200 12.99 15.76 -5.75
CA GLN A 200 12.40 15.23 -6.98
C GLN A 200 10.87 15.40 -7.00
N ARG A 201 10.23 15.15 -5.87
CA ARG A 201 8.79 15.27 -5.73
C ARG A 201 8.31 16.72 -5.75
N ALA A 202 9.10 17.64 -5.17
CA ALA A 202 8.84 19.07 -5.24
C ALA A 202 8.89 19.58 -6.69
N GLU A 203 9.96 19.26 -7.41
CA GLU A 203 10.12 19.63 -8.82
C GLU A 203 9.01 19.07 -9.71
N GLN A 204 8.68 17.78 -9.55
CA GLN A 204 7.61 17.13 -10.30
C GLN A 204 6.25 17.76 -9.99
N SER A 205 5.96 18.03 -8.71
CA SER A 205 4.69 18.66 -8.31
C SER A 205 4.52 20.06 -8.89
N ARG A 206 5.60 20.82 -8.98
CA ARG A 206 5.64 22.14 -9.65
C ARG A 206 5.35 22.00 -11.14
N ARG A 207 6.06 21.10 -11.83
CA ARG A 207 5.93 20.88 -13.27
C ARG A 207 4.51 20.47 -13.66
N ILE A 208 3.90 19.57 -12.89
CA ILE A 208 2.52 19.09 -13.11
C ILE A 208 1.47 20.09 -12.58
N GLY A 209 1.86 21.02 -11.71
CA GLY A 209 0.93 21.99 -11.10
C GLY A 209 0.12 21.45 -9.93
N THR A 210 0.56 20.33 -9.28
CA THR A 210 -0.16 19.69 -8.19
C THR A 210 0.37 20.11 -6.83
N LYS A 211 -0.44 20.81 -6.04
CA LYS A 211 -0.12 21.20 -4.65
C LYS A 211 -0.40 20.04 -3.70
N LEU A 212 0.65 19.41 -3.18
CA LEU A 212 0.55 18.18 -2.38
C LEU A 212 0.28 18.40 -0.89
N VAL A 213 0.79 19.49 -0.31
CA VAL A 213 0.72 19.73 1.13
C VAL A 213 -0.46 20.62 1.50
N ARG A 214 -1.15 20.32 2.60
CA ARG A 214 -2.11 21.22 3.23
C ARG A 214 -1.46 21.85 4.46
N HIS A 215 -1.16 23.14 4.39
CA HIS A 215 -0.58 23.92 5.50
C HIS A 215 -1.52 25.09 5.82
N LYS A 216 -1.89 25.26 7.11
CA LYS A 216 -2.82 26.30 7.57
C LYS A 216 -4.11 26.39 6.72
N GLY A 217 -4.70 25.22 6.40
CA GLY A 217 -5.93 25.14 5.61
C GLY A 217 -5.78 25.29 4.09
N VAL A 218 -4.61 25.70 3.59
CA VAL A 218 -4.35 25.98 2.17
C VAL A 218 -3.46 24.90 1.57
N ARG A 219 -3.70 24.56 0.29
CA ARG A 219 -2.80 23.69 -0.47
C ARG A 219 -1.62 24.48 -1.00
N ILE A 220 -0.41 24.00 -0.73
CA ILE A 220 0.85 24.60 -1.15
C ILE A 220 1.71 23.57 -1.89
N PHE A 221 2.70 24.02 -2.66
CA PHE A 221 3.73 23.15 -3.22
C PHE A 221 4.74 22.74 -2.15
N LEU A 222 5.48 21.65 -2.41
CA LEU A 222 6.45 21.10 -1.44
C LEU A 222 7.60 22.06 -1.14
N ASP A 223 8.08 22.79 -2.14
CA ASP A 223 9.14 23.80 -2.01
C ASP A 223 8.70 25.04 -1.20
N GLU A 224 7.40 25.26 -1.06
CA GLU A 224 6.82 26.31 -0.21
C GLU A 224 6.62 25.86 1.24
N LEU A 225 6.83 24.57 1.54
CA LEU A 225 6.60 24.02 2.87
C LEU A 225 7.70 24.48 3.85
N PRO A 226 7.36 25.21 4.94
CA PRO A 226 8.36 25.54 5.97
C PRO A 226 8.93 24.27 6.62
N PRO A 227 10.26 24.23 6.89
CA PRO A 227 10.90 23.02 7.42
C PRO A 227 10.47 22.66 8.85
N ASP A 228 9.95 23.64 9.60
CA ASP A 228 9.41 23.50 10.95
C ASP A 228 7.89 23.30 11.02
N ALA A 229 7.22 23.29 9.86
CA ALA A 229 5.77 23.12 9.82
C ALA A 229 5.35 21.74 10.32
N ILE A 230 4.39 21.73 11.23
CA ILE A 230 3.80 20.53 11.82
C ILE A 230 2.33 20.41 11.38
N GLY A 231 1.89 19.22 11.16
CA GLY A 231 0.50 18.88 10.84
C GLY A 231 0.07 17.60 11.57
N ARG A 232 -0.88 16.83 10.99
CA ARG A 232 -1.33 15.55 11.55
C ARG A 232 -0.13 14.64 11.80
N PRO A 233 0.01 14.03 12.99
CA PRO A 233 1.05 13.05 13.28
C PRO A 233 1.04 11.87 12.30
N MET A 234 2.21 11.31 11.99
CA MET A 234 2.31 10.21 11.02
C MET A 234 1.55 8.96 11.45
N LYS A 235 1.52 8.64 12.74
CA LYS A 235 0.75 7.51 13.30
C LYS A 235 -0.75 7.61 13.06
N ASP A 236 -1.28 8.82 12.90
CA ASP A 236 -2.71 9.10 12.71
C ASP A 236 -3.07 9.31 11.22
N MET A 237 -2.13 9.02 10.32
CA MET A 237 -2.34 9.17 8.89
C MET A 237 -2.98 7.92 8.29
N ASP A 238 -4.22 8.06 7.90
CA ASP A 238 -4.99 7.03 7.21
C ASP A 238 -4.80 7.14 5.68
N PHE A 239 -3.58 6.90 5.19
CA PHE A 239 -3.35 6.73 3.76
C PHE A 239 -2.57 5.44 3.51
N GLU A 240 -3.25 4.35 3.37
CA GLU A 240 -2.64 3.14 2.87
C GLU A 240 -2.77 3.04 1.35
N CYS A 241 -1.68 2.63 0.73
CA CYS A 241 -1.65 2.39 -0.70
C CYS A 241 -2.01 0.92 -0.98
N GLY A 242 -3.27 0.56 -0.65
CA GLY A 242 -3.82 -0.73 -1.06
C GLY A 242 -4.37 -0.69 -2.48
N ILE A 243 -4.63 -1.87 -3.06
CA ILE A 243 -5.32 -2.03 -4.35
C ILE A 243 -6.73 -1.41 -4.36
N PHE A 244 -7.18 -0.86 -3.23
CA PHE A 244 -8.54 -0.39 -2.96
C PHE A 244 -8.61 0.99 -2.34
N CYS A 245 -7.77 1.91 -2.81
CA CYS A 245 -7.83 3.28 -2.33
C CYS A 245 -9.08 3.99 -2.87
N LYS A 246 -9.96 4.44 -1.98
CA LYS A 246 -11.04 5.37 -2.34
C LYS A 246 -10.49 6.77 -2.60
N PRO A 247 -11.19 7.58 -3.43
CA PRO A 247 -11.06 9.03 -3.38
C PRO A 247 -11.30 9.48 -1.95
N ARG A 248 -10.61 10.52 -1.50
CA ARG A 248 -10.91 11.11 -0.19
C ARG A 248 -12.31 11.70 -0.24
N ASP A 249 -13.18 11.26 0.67
CA ASP A 249 -14.34 12.06 1.01
C ASP A 249 -13.82 13.41 1.52
N GLU A 250 -14.40 14.51 1.06
CA GLU A 250 -14.14 15.82 1.63
C GLU A 250 -14.52 15.74 3.10
N GLU A 251 -13.54 15.65 3.99
CA GLU A 251 -13.79 15.97 5.39
C GLU A 251 -14.28 17.42 5.42
N ALA A 252 -15.53 17.56 5.88
CA ALA A 252 -16.21 18.82 6.04
C ALA A 252 -15.29 19.88 6.64
N ALA A 253 -15.45 21.08 6.12
CA ALA A 253 -14.75 22.31 6.46
C ALA A 253 -14.69 22.59 7.97
#